data_93eabe5c6e484d85db519de25de4d82e
#
_entry.id   93eabe5c6e484d85db519de25de4d82e
#
_cell.length_a   1.000
_cell.length_b   1.000
_cell.length_c   1.000
_cell.angle_alpha   90.00
_cell.angle_beta   90.00
_cell.angle_gamma   90.00
#
_symmetry.space_group_name_H-M   'P 1'
#
loop_
_entity.id
_entity.type
_entity.pdbx_description
1 polymer ?
#
loop_
_entity_poly.entity_id
_entity_poly.type
_entity_poly.pdbx_seq_one_letter_code
_entity_poly.pdbx_strand_id
1 'polypeptide(L)'
;MYRDTVLKKFTPDLHNILYLLHELQDNNPQHYVAQQDIEACAHYLNVPYSYVHGVATFYTMFSLTPRGRNIIRLCDSPPCHLMGSESTLGYLKKRLGVEVGETTPDGAFTLEVASCLGVCGVAPAIMINDEMFGKLTPEKIDTILEERRGNV
;
A
#
# COMPACT_ATOMS: atom_id res chain seq x y z
N MET A 1 -1.13 9.73 21.77
CA MET A 1 -0.51 9.30 20.49
C MET A 1 -1.40 8.23 19.88
N TYR A 2 -1.53 8.15 18.54
CA TYR A 2 -2.39 7.13 17.89
C TYR A 2 -2.00 5.69 18.27
N ARG A 3 -0.70 5.42 18.49
CA ARG A 3 -0.16 4.11 18.91
C ARG A 3 -0.84 3.54 20.13
N ASP A 4 -0.94 4.33 21.20
CA ASP A 4 -1.54 3.87 22.47
C ASP A 4 -3.02 3.54 22.30
N THR A 5 -3.70 4.29 21.43
CA THR A 5 -5.11 4.07 21.10
C THR A 5 -5.27 2.77 20.29
N VAL A 6 -4.39 2.54 19.33
CA VAL A 6 -4.40 1.32 18.49
C VAL A 6 -4.10 0.08 19.35
N LEU A 7 -3.02 0.11 20.12
CA LEU A 7 -2.62 -1.04 20.94
C LEU A 7 -3.74 -1.48 21.90
N LYS A 8 -4.44 -0.54 22.50
CA LYS A 8 -5.54 -0.82 23.44
C LYS A 8 -6.79 -1.42 22.79
N LYS A 9 -6.92 -1.40 21.46
CA LYS A 9 -8.04 -2.05 20.75
C LYS A 9 -7.98 -3.58 20.80
N PHE A 10 -6.79 -4.14 21.02
CA PHE A 10 -6.55 -5.58 20.96
C PHE A 10 -5.98 -6.08 22.29
N THR A 11 -6.20 -7.35 22.59
CA THR A 11 -5.50 -8.03 23.68
C THR A 11 -4.03 -8.23 23.32
N PRO A 12 -3.08 -8.20 24.29
CA PRO A 12 -1.65 -8.41 24.04
C PRO A 12 -1.36 -9.89 23.76
N ASP A 13 -1.91 -10.38 22.68
CA ASP A 13 -1.78 -11.75 22.22
C ASP A 13 -1.12 -11.80 20.84
N LEU A 14 -0.21 -12.75 20.64
CA LEU A 14 0.61 -12.85 19.44
C LEU A 14 -0.23 -13.03 18.15
N HIS A 15 -1.39 -13.68 18.23
CA HIS A 15 -2.27 -13.83 17.07
C HIS A 15 -2.84 -12.50 16.55
N ASN A 16 -2.76 -11.43 17.34
CA ASN A 16 -3.20 -10.08 16.94
C ASN A 16 -2.12 -9.28 16.19
N ILE A 17 -0.91 -9.82 16.00
CA ILE A 17 0.21 -9.07 15.43
C ILE A 17 -0.10 -8.44 14.06
N LEU A 18 -0.77 -9.17 13.18
CA LEU A 18 -1.14 -8.64 11.86
C LEU A 18 -2.17 -7.51 11.95
N TYR A 19 -3.18 -7.68 12.80
CA TYR A 19 -4.20 -6.64 13.03
C TYR A 19 -3.59 -5.38 13.64
N LEU A 20 -2.67 -5.53 14.58
CA LEU A 20 -1.95 -4.42 15.19
C LEU A 20 -1.12 -3.66 14.16
N LEU A 21 -0.36 -4.37 13.32
CA LEU A 21 0.47 -3.77 12.28
C LEU A 21 -0.39 -3.06 11.21
N HIS A 22 -1.54 -3.63 10.81
CA HIS A 22 -2.48 -2.97 9.92
C HIS A 22 -3.01 -1.67 10.51
N GLU A 23 -3.55 -1.73 11.71
CA GLU A 23 -4.09 -0.54 12.37
C GLU A 23 -3.01 0.54 12.61
N LEU A 24 -1.78 0.14 12.95
CA LEU A 24 -0.67 1.08 13.09
C LEU A 24 -0.33 1.75 11.76
N GLN A 25 -0.28 0.98 10.66
CA GLN A 25 -0.04 1.51 9.32
C GLN A 25 -1.17 2.43 8.84
N ASP A 26 -2.42 2.02 9.03
CA ASP A 26 -3.60 2.77 8.55
C ASP A 26 -3.81 4.09 9.32
N ASN A 27 -3.46 4.12 10.60
CA ASN A 27 -3.50 5.34 11.41
C ASN A 27 -2.26 6.23 11.26
N ASN A 28 -1.26 5.80 10.50
CA ASN A 28 -0.11 6.63 10.17
C ASN A 28 -0.43 7.50 8.95
N PRO A 29 -0.30 8.83 9.02
CA PRO A 29 -0.61 9.73 7.89
C PRO A 29 0.20 9.46 6.62
N GLN A 30 1.33 8.78 6.73
CA GLN A 30 2.18 8.37 5.61
C GLN A 30 2.05 6.87 5.29
N HIS A 31 1.03 6.19 5.78
CA HIS A 31 0.65 4.81 5.45
C HIS A 31 1.79 3.78 5.52
N TYR A 32 2.62 3.86 6.56
CA TYR A 32 3.71 2.89 6.81
C TYR A 32 3.83 2.55 8.28
N VAL A 33 4.46 1.44 8.59
CA VAL A 33 4.81 1.01 9.95
C VAL A 33 6.15 1.61 10.30
N ALA A 34 6.16 2.65 11.12
CA ALA A 34 7.41 3.29 11.57
C ALA A 34 8.19 2.39 12.54
N GLN A 35 9.49 2.63 12.68
CA GLN A 35 10.32 1.88 13.64
C GLN A 35 9.72 1.91 15.05
N GLN A 36 9.25 3.07 15.49
CA GLN A 36 8.62 3.23 16.81
C GLN A 36 7.28 2.47 16.95
N ASP A 37 6.59 2.18 15.84
CA ASP A 37 5.37 1.35 15.84
C ASP A 37 5.74 -0.11 16.07
N ILE A 38 6.84 -0.58 15.45
CA ILE A 38 7.40 -1.93 15.65
C ILE A 38 7.87 -2.11 17.11
N GLU A 39 8.58 -1.11 17.64
CA GLU A 39 9.04 -1.11 19.03
C GLU A 39 7.87 -1.18 20.01
N ALA A 40 6.86 -0.36 19.81
CA ALA A 40 5.65 -0.32 20.63
C ALA A 40 4.86 -1.65 20.57
N CYS A 41 4.70 -2.21 19.36
CA CYS A 41 4.05 -3.50 19.15
C CYS A 41 4.82 -4.65 19.82
N ALA A 42 6.16 -4.68 19.69
CA ALA A 42 7.02 -5.68 20.30
C ALA A 42 6.91 -5.64 21.83
N HIS A 43 6.97 -4.46 22.41
CA HIS A 43 6.79 -4.28 23.85
C HIS A 43 5.38 -4.71 24.31
N TYR A 44 4.34 -4.32 23.57
CA TYR A 44 2.95 -4.66 23.89
C TYR A 44 2.69 -6.17 23.86
N LEU A 45 3.24 -6.86 22.87
CA LEU A 45 3.09 -8.31 22.69
C LEU A 45 4.11 -9.13 23.52
N ASN A 46 5.04 -8.46 24.22
CA ASN A 46 6.15 -9.08 24.96
C ASN A 46 6.99 -10.04 24.09
N VAL A 47 7.37 -9.58 22.91
CA VAL A 47 8.23 -10.31 21.96
C VAL A 47 9.43 -9.46 21.54
N PRO A 48 10.53 -10.06 21.04
CA PRO A 48 11.66 -9.28 20.53
C PRO A 48 11.26 -8.39 19.35
N TYR A 49 11.92 -7.22 19.23
CA TYR A 49 11.79 -6.33 18.08
C TYR A 49 11.95 -7.07 16.75
N SER A 50 12.96 -7.92 16.65
CA SER A 50 13.27 -8.71 15.44
C SER A 50 12.11 -9.59 14.99
N TYR A 51 11.29 -10.06 15.92
CA TYR A 51 10.10 -10.87 15.57
C TYR A 51 9.06 -10.03 14.85
N VAL A 52 8.69 -8.88 15.41
CA VAL A 52 7.71 -7.97 14.79
C VAL A 52 8.23 -7.40 13.47
N HIS A 53 9.51 -7.01 13.42
CA HIS A 53 10.18 -6.56 12.21
C HIS A 53 10.16 -7.64 11.13
N GLY A 54 10.44 -8.90 11.50
CA GLY A 54 10.39 -10.04 10.57
C GLY A 54 9.00 -10.25 9.99
N VAL A 55 7.94 -10.11 10.78
CA VAL A 55 6.55 -10.16 10.29
C VAL A 55 6.26 -9.00 9.34
N ALA A 56 6.62 -7.78 9.72
CA ALA A 56 6.38 -6.58 8.91
C ALA A 56 7.12 -6.60 7.56
N THR A 57 8.30 -7.23 7.49
CA THR A 57 9.07 -7.38 6.25
C THR A 57 8.64 -8.58 5.40
N PHE A 58 8.04 -9.59 6.00
CA PHE A 58 7.56 -10.78 5.29
C PHE A 58 6.31 -10.48 4.45
N TYR A 59 5.37 -9.74 4.99
CA TYR A 59 4.11 -9.44 4.31
C TYR A 59 4.22 -8.18 3.46
N THR A 60 4.03 -8.29 2.14
CA THR A 60 4.14 -7.19 1.18
C THR A 60 3.08 -6.10 1.34
N MET A 61 2.02 -6.35 2.11
CA MET A 61 1.00 -5.36 2.44
C MET A 61 1.50 -4.28 3.39
N PHE A 62 2.58 -4.55 4.14
CA PHE A 62 3.20 -3.57 5.02
C PHE A 62 4.31 -2.82 4.31
N SER A 63 4.45 -1.53 4.62
CA SER A 63 5.57 -0.70 4.21
C SER A 63 6.34 -0.25 5.44
N LEU A 64 7.66 -0.27 5.36
CA LEU A 64 8.55 0.30 6.39
C LEU A 64 9.07 1.69 5.99
N THR A 65 8.67 2.17 4.83
CA THR A 65 9.02 3.49 4.32
C THR A 65 7.76 4.33 4.09
N PRO A 66 7.83 5.64 4.30
CA PRO A 66 6.71 6.55 4.05
C PRO A 66 6.14 6.39 2.64
N ARG A 67 4.81 6.39 2.55
CA ARG A 67 4.07 6.35 1.28
C ARG A 67 3.24 7.60 1.08
N GLY A 68 2.82 7.81 -0.16
CA GLY A 68 1.91 8.91 -0.53
C GLY A 68 0.48 8.65 -0.05
N ARG A 69 -0.35 9.69 -0.17
CA ARG A 69 -1.77 9.64 0.19
C ARG A 69 -2.57 8.62 -0.62
N ASN A 70 -2.18 8.42 -1.87
CA ASN A 70 -2.80 7.46 -2.78
C ASN A 70 -1.77 6.38 -3.15
N ILE A 71 -2.04 5.16 -2.76
CA ILE A 71 -1.18 4.02 -3.06
C ILE A 71 -1.77 3.32 -4.27
N ILE A 72 -1.09 3.41 -5.41
CA ILE A 72 -1.49 2.76 -6.66
C ILE A 72 -0.83 1.39 -6.70
N ARG A 73 -1.64 0.34 -6.73
CA ARG A 73 -1.19 -1.05 -6.89
C ARG A 73 -1.63 -1.58 -8.24
N LEU A 74 -0.69 -1.80 -9.14
CA LEU A 74 -0.94 -2.40 -10.45
C LEU A 74 -0.85 -3.92 -10.34
N CYS A 75 -1.87 -4.61 -10.83
CA CYS A 75 -1.86 -6.06 -10.94
C CYS A 75 -0.90 -6.52 -12.05
N ASP A 76 0.07 -7.37 -11.73
CA ASP A 76 1.03 -7.95 -12.69
C ASP A 76 0.81 -9.45 -12.96
N SER A 77 -0.28 -10.02 -12.45
CA SER A 77 -0.62 -11.43 -12.67
C SER A 77 -0.88 -11.76 -14.15
N PRO A 78 -0.69 -13.03 -14.58
CA PRO A 78 -0.75 -13.41 -15.98
C PRO A 78 -1.94 -12.88 -16.77
N PRO A 79 -3.20 -12.90 -16.29
CA PRO A 79 -4.31 -12.31 -17.03
C PRO A 79 -4.16 -10.81 -17.28
N CYS A 80 -3.71 -10.04 -16.28
CA CYS A 80 -3.47 -8.61 -16.44
C CYS A 80 -2.27 -8.33 -17.35
N HIS A 81 -1.22 -9.14 -17.25
CA HIS A 81 -0.05 -9.04 -18.12
C HIS A 81 -0.44 -9.24 -19.59
N LEU A 82 -1.19 -10.29 -19.90
CA LEU A 82 -1.69 -10.56 -21.25
C LEU A 82 -2.59 -9.44 -21.78
N MET A 83 -3.29 -8.75 -20.91
CA MET A 83 -4.18 -7.63 -21.23
C MET A 83 -3.47 -6.26 -21.22
N GLY A 84 -2.14 -6.23 -21.07
CA GLY A 84 -1.33 -5.03 -21.24
C GLY A 84 -0.96 -4.29 -19.96
N SER A 85 -0.88 -4.98 -18.80
CA SER A 85 -0.47 -4.33 -17.55
C SER A 85 0.94 -3.75 -17.62
N GLU A 86 1.85 -4.35 -18.40
CA GLU A 86 3.20 -3.82 -18.62
C GLU A 86 3.18 -2.45 -19.32
N SER A 87 2.37 -2.29 -20.34
CA SER A 87 2.17 -1.00 -21.01
C SER A 87 1.54 0.03 -20.07
N THR A 88 0.60 -0.41 -19.24
CA THR A 88 -0.03 0.40 -18.19
C THR A 88 1.00 0.86 -17.15
N LEU A 89 1.90 -0.04 -16.74
CA LEU A 89 2.99 0.28 -15.83
C LEU A 89 3.92 1.34 -16.42
N GLY A 90 4.34 1.15 -17.66
CA GLY A 90 5.18 2.12 -18.37
C GLY A 90 4.52 3.50 -18.48
N TYR A 91 3.22 3.54 -18.72
CA TYR A 91 2.46 4.78 -18.75
C TYR A 91 2.40 5.45 -17.37
N LEU A 92 2.09 4.70 -16.31
CA LEU A 92 2.04 5.22 -14.94
C LEU A 92 3.40 5.77 -14.49
N LYS A 93 4.50 5.05 -14.73
CA LYS A 93 5.86 5.51 -14.42
C LYS A 93 6.15 6.86 -15.08
N LYS A 94 5.86 6.96 -16.38
CA LYS A 94 6.07 8.19 -17.15
C LYS A 94 5.18 9.34 -16.65
N ARG A 95 3.93 9.06 -16.33
CA ARG A 95 2.95 10.08 -15.93
C ARG A 95 3.19 10.61 -14.53
N LEU A 96 3.64 9.76 -13.63
CA LEU A 96 3.95 10.10 -12.24
C LEU A 96 5.40 10.58 -12.04
N GLY A 97 6.31 10.20 -12.95
CA GLY A 97 7.73 10.51 -12.84
C GLY A 97 8.45 9.74 -11.74
N VAL A 98 7.98 8.51 -11.44
CA VAL A 98 8.53 7.64 -10.38
C VAL A 98 8.68 6.22 -10.87
N GLU A 99 9.57 5.47 -10.22
CA GLU A 99 9.72 4.03 -10.40
C GLU A 99 8.80 3.26 -9.43
N VAL A 100 8.72 1.93 -9.62
CA VAL A 100 7.99 1.05 -8.69
C VAL A 100 8.63 1.11 -7.30
N GLY A 101 7.80 1.29 -6.28
CA GLY A 101 8.21 1.46 -4.90
C GLY A 101 8.48 2.91 -4.50
N GLU A 102 8.41 3.85 -5.43
CA GLU A 102 8.67 5.26 -5.16
C GLU A 102 7.39 6.08 -4.97
N THR A 103 7.55 7.18 -4.27
CA THR A 103 6.49 8.18 -4.00
C THR A 103 6.80 9.45 -4.77
N THR A 104 5.75 10.06 -5.36
CA THR A 104 5.89 11.35 -6.04
C THR A 104 6.39 12.45 -5.09
N PRO A 105 7.19 13.44 -5.56
CA PRO A 105 7.76 14.48 -4.71
C PRO A 105 6.72 15.30 -3.93
N ASP A 106 5.50 15.41 -4.45
CA ASP A 106 4.37 16.07 -3.81
C ASP A 106 3.67 15.20 -2.74
N GLY A 107 4.14 13.96 -2.53
CA GLY A 107 3.54 13.00 -1.60
C GLY A 107 2.14 12.55 -2.00
N ALA A 108 1.70 12.80 -3.23
CA ALA A 108 0.35 12.48 -3.66
C ALA A 108 0.18 10.98 -3.97
N PHE A 109 1.15 10.36 -4.61
CA PHE A 109 1.05 8.98 -5.09
C PHE A 109 2.30 8.16 -4.75
N THR A 110 2.08 6.88 -4.42
CA THR A 110 3.10 5.82 -4.40
C THR A 110 2.72 4.78 -5.43
N LEU A 111 3.67 4.35 -6.27
CA LEU A 111 3.44 3.32 -7.29
C LEU A 111 3.98 1.98 -6.80
N GLU A 112 3.10 1.01 -6.66
CA GLU A 112 3.43 -0.37 -6.28
C GLU A 112 2.91 -1.35 -7.33
N VAL A 113 3.53 -2.54 -7.39
CA VAL A 113 3.03 -3.69 -8.14
C VAL A 113 2.47 -4.69 -7.16
N ALA A 114 1.34 -5.29 -7.47
CA ALA A 114 0.69 -6.26 -6.64
C ALA A 114 0.41 -7.56 -7.40
N SER A 115 0.38 -8.65 -6.66
CA SER A 115 -0.16 -9.92 -7.15
C SER A 115 -1.65 -9.76 -7.51
N CYS A 116 -2.29 -10.85 -7.92
CA CYS A 116 -3.68 -10.84 -8.40
C CYS A 116 -4.63 -10.09 -7.47
N LEU A 117 -5.29 -9.06 -8.00
CA LEU A 117 -6.31 -8.28 -7.29
C LEU A 117 -7.72 -8.92 -7.36
N GLY A 118 -7.86 -10.07 -8.05
CA GLY A 118 -9.11 -10.81 -8.14
C GLY A 118 -10.13 -10.27 -9.16
N VAL A 119 -9.76 -9.31 -10.00
CA VAL A 119 -10.66 -8.62 -10.95
C VAL A 119 -10.30 -8.87 -12.40
N CYS A 120 -9.89 -10.09 -12.74
CA CYS A 120 -9.38 -10.46 -14.08
C CYS A 120 -10.35 -10.13 -15.22
N GLY A 121 -11.67 -10.12 -14.97
CA GLY A 121 -12.70 -9.78 -15.97
C GLY A 121 -12.67 -8.33 -16.44
N VAL A 122 -11.93 -7.46 -15.76
CA VAL A 122 -11.76 -6.04 -16.11
C VAL A 122 -10.29 -5.65 -16.29
N ALA A 123 -9.43 -6.64 -16.57
CA ALA A 123 -8.02 -6.42 -16.81
C ALA A 123 -7.74 -5.46 -18.00
N PRO A 124 -6.65 -4.70 -18.02
CA PRO A 124 -5.71 -4.51 -16.90
C PRO A 124 -6.33 -3.69 -15.77
N ALA A 125 -5.90 -3.96 -14.53
CA ALA A 125 -6.51 -3.35 -13.35
C ALA A 125 -5.49 -2.77 -12.38
N ILE A 126 -5.87 -1.67 -11.73
CA ILE A 126 -5.18 -1.09 -10.59
C ILE A 126 -6.13 -1.00 -9.39
N MET A 127 -5.55 -0.98 -8.21
CA MET A 127 -6.22 -0.58 -6.98
C MET A 127 -5.56 0.71 -6.47
N ILE A 128 -6.37 1.70 -6.11
CA ILE A 128 -5.88 2.92 -5.45
C ILE A 128 -6.49 2.96 -4.06
N ASN A 129 -5.67 2.84 -3.06
CA ASN A 129 -6.08 2.58 -1.69
C ASN A 129 -7.00 1.32 -1.68
N ASP A 130 -8.31 1.47 -1.47
CA ASP A 130 -9.28 0.37 -1.43
C ASP A 130 -10.21 0.33 -2.64
N GLU A 131 -10.02 1.21 -3.62
CA GLU A 131 -10.87 1.29 -4.81
C GLU A 131 -10.22 0.62 -6.03
N MET A 132 -11.02 -0.17 -6.75
CA MET A 132 -10.61 -0.91 -7.93
C MET A 132 -10.97 -0.18 -9.22
N PHE A 133 -10.01 -0.13 -10.14
CA PHE A 133 -10.18 0.44 -11.47
C PHE A 133 -9.70 -0.57 -12.51
N GLY A 134 -10.57 -0.92 -13.44
CA GLY A 134 -10.26 -1.86 -14.52
C GLY A 134 -10.50 -1.27 -15.90
N LYS A 135 -10.21 -2.06 -16.95
CA LYS A 135 -10.27 -1.64 -18.36
C LYS A 135 -9.54 -0.31 -18.56
N LEU A 136 -8.29 -0.30 -18.12
CA LEU A 136 -7.48 0.91 -18.08
C LEU A 136 -7.04 1.32 -19.49
N THR A 137 -7.27 2.60 -19.79
CA THR A 137 -6.69 3.30 -20.95
C THR A 137 -5.87 4.50 -20.42
N PRO A 138 -4.95 5.07 -21.22
CA PRO A 138 -4.20 6.26 -20.83
C PRO A 138 -5.12 7.41 -20.36
N GLU A 139 -6.20 7.67 -21.09
CA GLU A 139 -7.16 8.75 -20.80
C GLU A 139 -7.88 8.50 -19.46
N LYS A 140 -8.26 7.25 -19.21
CA LYS A 140 -8.92 6.87 -17.95
C LYS A 140 -7.96 7.01 -16.77
N ILE A 141 -6.69 6.63 -16.96
CA ILE A 141 -5.65 6.80 -15.94
C ILE A 141 -5.47 8.28 -15.62
N ASP A 142 -5.37 9.14 -16.63
CA ASP A 142 -5.22 10.58 -16.42
C ASP A 142 -6.38 11.15 -15.62
N THR A 143 -7.61 10.82 -15.99
CA THR A 143 -8.81 11.25 -15.26
C THR A 143 -8.76 10.83 -13.79
N ILE A 144 -8.45 9.57 -13.52
CA ILE A 144 -8.34 9.03 -12.15
C ILE A 144 -7.27 9.77 -11.35
N LEU A 145 -6.09 9.99 -11.96
CA LEU A 145 -4.98 10.66 -11.27
C LEU A 145 -5.30 12.13 -10.97
N GLU A 146 -5.97 12.82 -11.87
CA GLU A 146 -6.38 14.22 -11.67
C GLU A 146 -7.42 14.35 -10.55
N GLU A 147 -8.46 13.51 -10.57
CA GLU A 147 -9.47 13.46 -9.50
C GLU A 147 -8.85 13.20 -8.13
N ARG A 148 -7.90 12.25 -8.05
CA ARG A 148 -7.24 11.89 -6.79
C ARG A 148 -6.24 12.94 -6.32
N ARG A 149 -5.61 13.68 -7.22
CA ARG A 149 -4.72 14.78 -6.86
C ARG A 149 -5.47 16.00 -6.35
N GLY A 150 -6.67 16.25 -6.87
CA GLY A 150 -7.53 17.39 -6.50
C GLY A 150 -8.31 17.23 -5.20
N ASN A 151 -8.46 16.02 -4.67
CA ASN A 151 -9.09 15.75 -3.39
C ASN A 151 -8.07 15.96 -2.25
N VAL A 152 -7.82 17.23 -1.91
CA VAL A 152 -7.02 17.69 -0.76
C VAL A 152 -7.95 18.14 0.35
#